data_f9b12a30a6a3ed3a657aebaa0228a123
#
_entry.id   f9b12a30a6a3ed3a657aebaa0228a123
#
_cell.length_a   1.000
_cell.length_b   1.000
_cell.length_c   1.000
_cell.angle_alpha   90.00
_cell.angle_beta   90.00
_cell.angle_gamma   90.00
#
_symmetry.space_group_name_H-M   'P 1'
#
loop_
_entity.id
_entity.type
_entity.pdbx_description
1 polymer ?
#
loop_
_entity_poly.entity_id
_entity_poly.type
_entity_poly.pdbx_seq_one_letter_code
_entity_poly.pdbx_strand_id
1 'polypeptide(L)'
;SLTVPMAPAAVFEQALQLVQERGWSVVGSDAAEGRIEAVATSRLFGFADEVAIRVATEGSGSRVDMRSRSRLGQIDRGTNARRIRGWLADLRARPAHPEPLTGSPP
;
A
#
# COMPACT_ATOMS: atom_id res chain seq x y z
N SER A 1 -8.46 0.73 8.41
CA SER A 1 -8.62 1.40 7.12
C SER A 1 -8.23 2.86 7.20
N LEU A 2 -8.01 3.46 6.06
CA LEU A 2 -7.59 4.85 5.95
C LEU A 2 -8.47 5.55 4.93
N THR A 3 -8.99 6.73 5.28
CA THR A 3 -9.75 7.54 4.34
C THR A 3 -8.86 8.67 3.84
N VAL A 4 -8.84 8.86 2.53
CA VAL A 4 -7.98 9.84 1.89
C VAL A 4 -8.85 10.73 0.99
N PRO A 5 -8.71 12.08 1.08
CA PRO A 5 -9.56 12.97 0.27
C PRO A 5 -9.03 13.13 -1.16
N MET A 6 -8.83 12.02 -1.84
CA MET A 6 -8.35 11.99 -3.22
C MET A 6 -9.08 10.90 -3.98
N ALA A 7 -9.15 11.07 -5.30
CA ALA A 7 -9.82 10.10 -6.15
C ALA A 7 -9.12 8.74 -6.09
N PRO A 8 -9.88 7.64 -6.21
CA PRO A 8 -9.28 6.30 -6.10
C PRO A 8 -8.15 6.04 -7.07
N ALA A 9 -8.23 6.56 -8.30
CA ALA A 9 -7.16 6.33 -9.27
C ALA A 9 -5.83 6.93 -8.80
N ALA A 10 -5.88 8.13 -8.23
CA ALA A 10 -4.68 8.78 -7.72
C ALA A 10 -4.13 8.06 -6.50
N VAL A 11 -5.02 7.63 -5.60
CA VAL A 11 -4.61 6.90 -4.41
C VAL A 11 -4.01 5.55 -4.78
N PHE A 12 -4.60 4.88 -5.78
CA PHE A 12 -4.08 3.61 -6.24
C PHE A 12 -2.63 3.76 -6.75
N GLU A 13 -2.36 4.80 -7.53
CA GLU A 13 -1.02 5.04 -8.04
C GLU A 13 -0.03 5.27 -6.90
N GLN A 14 -0.41 6.07 -5.93
CA GLN A 14 0.46 6.32 -4.79
C GLN A 14 0.69 5.06 -3.96
N ALA A 15 -0.36 4.25 -3.80
CA ALA A 15 -0.25 3.01 -3.07
C ALA A 15 0.72 2.05 -3.77
N LEU A 16 0.61 1.95 -5.08
CA LEU A 16 1.49 1.08 -5.86
C LEU A 16 2.94 1.54 -5.78
N GLN A 17 3.16 2.86 -5.89
CA GLN A 17 4.50 3.40 -5.76
C GLN A 17 5.10 3.10 -4.39
N LEU A 18 4.31 3.23 -3.35
CA LEU A 18 4.80 2.99 -1.99
C LEU A 18 5.17 1.52 -1.79
N VAL A 19 4.38 0.60 -2.35
CA VAL A 19 4.71 -0.82 -2.31
C VAL A 19 6.06 -1.06 -2.98
N GLN A 20 6.27 -0.44 -4.14
CA GLN A 20 7.51 -0.60 -4.89
C GLN A 20 8.69 0.01 -4.14
N GLU A 21 8.49 1.17 -3.52
CA GLU A 21 9.54 1.83 -2.75
C GLU A 21 9.97 0.99 -1.54
N ARG A 22 9.04 0.23 -0.97
CA ARG A 22 9.36 -0.67 0.12
C ARG A 22 10.13 -1.91 -0.33
N GLY A 23 10.26 -2.10 -1.64
CA GLY A 23 10.93 -3.27 -2.17
C GLY A 23 10.09 -4.54 -2.12
N TRP A 24 8.78 -4.40 -1.87
CA TRP A 24 7.90 -5.56 -1.90
C TRP A 24 7.63 -5.96 -3.34
N SER A 25 7.52 -7.27 -3.56
CA SER A 25 7.28 -7.77 -4.91
C SER A 25 5.80 -7.74 -5.23
N VAL A 26 5.43 -6.99 -6.27
CA VAL A 26 4.03 -6.94 -6.71
C VAL A 26 3.75 -8.20 -7.50
N VAL A 27 2.80 -9.00 -7.03
CA VAL A 27 2.43 -10.24 -7.70
C VAL A 27 1.10 -10.12 -8.44
N GLY A 28 0.38 -9.04 -8.22
CA GLY A 28 -0.85 -8.77 -8.95
C GLY A 28 -1.31 -7.36 -8.69
N SER A 29 -1.88 -6.73 -9.70
CA SER A 29 -2.49 -5.41 -9.52
C SER A 29 -3.62 -5.26 -10.53
N ASP A 30 -4.69 -4.60 -10.09
CA ASP A 30 -5.86 -4.35 -10.93
C ASP A 30 -6.38 -2.98 -10.59
N ALA A 31 -6.04 -2.01 -11.44
CA ALA A 31 -6.40 -0.63 -11.19
C ALA A 31 -7.91 -0.42 -11.23
N ALA A 32 -8.61 -1.16 -12.09
CA ALA A 32 -10.06 -1.02 -12.20
C ALA A 32 -10.76 -1.44 -10.93
N GLU A 33 -10.21 -2.46 -10.23
CA GLU A 33 -10.77 -2.93 -8.98
C GLU A 33 -10.10 -2.32 -7.77
N GLY A 34 -9.02 -1.58 -7.96
CA GLY A 34 -8.30 -0.97 -6.87
C GLY A 34 -7.54 -1.97 -6.01
N ARG A 35 -7.07 -3.06 -6.60
CA ARG A 35 -6.46 -4.15 -5.86
C ARG A 35 -4.97 -4.26 -6.15
N ILE A 36 -4.18 -4.41 -5.09
CA ILE A 36 -2.74 -4.65 -5.20
C ILE A 36 -2.41 -5.83 -4.31
N GLU A 37 -1.68 -6.80 -4.85
CA GLU A 37 -1.19 -7.94 -4.09
C GLU A 37 0.32 -7.97 -4.20
N ALA A 38 0.98 -8.13 -3.07
CA ALA A 38 2.43 -8.08 -3.02
C ALA A 38 2.96 -9.05 -1.98
N VAL A 39 4.26 -9.30 -2.04
CA VAL A 39 4.94 -10.14 -1.07
C VAL A 39 6.06 -9.33 -0.44
N ALA A 40 6.05 -9.26 0.89
CA ALA A 40 7.10 -8.62 1.67
C ALA A 40 7.97 -9.71 2.27
N THR A 41 9.26 -9.67 1.98
CA THR A 41 10.17 -10.70 2.46
C THR A 41 11.05 -10.15 3.56
N SER A 42 11.15 -10.91 4.67
CA SER A 42 12.01 -10.55 5.77
C SER A 42 13.46 -10.73 5.37
N ARG A 43 14.28 -9.71 5.61
CA ARG A 43 15.69 -9.77 5.26
C ARG A 43 16.46 -10.78 6.09
N LEU A 44 16.10 -10.88 7.37
CA LEU A 44 16.86 -11.72 8.28
C LEU A 44 16.55 -13.20 8.13
N PHE A 45 15.28 -13.52 7.91
CA PHE A 45 14.84 -14.90 7.93
C PHE A 45 14.31 -15.40 6.61
N GLY A 46 14.16 -14.51 5.63
CA GLY A 46 13.62 -14.91 4.34
C GLY A 46 12.16 -15.30 4.36
N PHE A 47 11.44 -14.96 5.44
CA PHE A 47 10.01 -15.25 5.49
C PHE A 47 9.25 -14.33 4.56
N ALA A 48 8.30 -14.90 3.84
CA ALA A 48 7.47 -14.13 2.91
C ALA A 48 6.11 -13.90 3.55
N ASP A 49 5.70 -12.65 3.59
CA ASP A 49 4.38 -12.26 4.09
C ASP A 49 3.55 -11.74 2.92
N GLU A 50 2.31 -12.18 2.87
CA GLU A 50 1.39 -11.74 1.83
C GLU A 50 0.73 -10.44 2.25
N VAL A 51 0.72 -9.47 1.32
CA VAL A 51 0.13 -8.16 1.55
C VAL A 51 -0.95 -7.95 0.51
N ALA A 52 -2.13 -7.54 0.96
CA ALA A 52 -3.24 -7.23 0.06
C ALA A 52 -3.74 -5.82 0.39
N ILE A 53 -3.86 -4.99 -0.62
CA ILE A 53 -4.29 -3.61 -0.49
C ILE A 53 -5.50 -3.39 -1.38
N ARG A 54 -6.49 -2.67 -0.87
CA ARG A 54 -7.68 -2.35 -1.62
C ARG A 54 -7.98 -0.87 -1.52
N VAL A 55 -8.21 -0.25 -2.67
CA VAL A 55 -8.58 1.16 -2.76
C VAL A 55 -9.97 1.23 -3.33
N ALA A 56 -10.89 1.85 -2.61
CA ALA A 56 -12.28 1.96 -3.02
C ALA A 56 -12.76 3.39 -2.89
N THR A 57 -13.81 3.73 -3.61
CA THR A 57 -14.43 5.03 -3.49
C THR A 57 -15.14 5.13 -2.15
N GLU A 58 -14.99 6.26 -1.49
CA GLU A 58 -15.75 6.54 -0.29
C GLU A 58 -16.07 8.02 -0.25
N GLY A 59 -17.36 8.35 -0.41
CA GLY A 59 -17.77 9.74 -0.49
C GLY A 59 -17.11 10.42 -1.68
N SER A 60 -16.47 11.55 -1.43
CA SER A 60 -15.74 12.27 -2.46
C SER A 60 -14.26 11.88 -2.51
N GLY A 61 -13.85 10.90 -1.70
CA GLY A 61 -12.47 10.48 -1.64
C GLY A 61 -12.35 8.97 -1.79
N SER A 62 -11.38 8.41 -1.07
CA SER A 62 -11.05 7.00 -1.18
C SER A 62 -10.85 6.38 0.19
N ARG A 63 -11.11 5.09 0.25
CA ARG A 63 -10.84 4.29 1.43
C ARG A 63 -9.79 3.25 1.07
N VAL A 64 -8.76 3.15 1.90
CA VAL A 64 -7.68 2.19 1.68
C VAL A 64 -7.68 1.18 2.80
N ASP A 65 -7.77 -0.08 2.44
CA ASP A 65 -7.69 -1.20 3.38
C ASP A 65 -6.46 -2.02 3.05
N MET A 66 -5.82 -2.56 4.09
CA MET A 66 -4.62 -3.36 3.91
C MET A 66 -4.66 -4.55 4.84
N ARG A 67 -4.22 -5.69 4.34
CA ARG A 67 -4.03 -6.89 5.13
C ARG A 67 -2.63 -7.41 4.90
N SER A 68 -2.04 -7.99 5.95
CA SER A 68 -0.73 -8.60 5.86
C SER A 68 -0.73 -9.84 6.72
N ARG A 69 -0.27 -10.96 6.15
CA ARG A 69 -0.23 -12.21 6.91
C ARG A 69 0.97 -13.04 6.50
N SER A 70 1.43 -13.86 7.43
CA SER A 70 2.57 -14.72 7.20
C SER A 70 2.19 -15.91 6.34
N ARG A 71 2.99 -16.15 5.32
CA ARG A 71 2.75 -17.25 4.39
C ARG A 71 3.02 -18.61 5.01
N LEU A 72 3.89 -18.67 6.00
CA LEU A 72 4.28 -19.92 6.61
C LEU A 72 3.39 -20.36 7.76
N GLY A 73 2.29 -19.67 8.01
CA GLY A 73 1.41 -20.01 9.11
C GLY A 73 1.93 -19.59 10.46
N GLN A 74 3.12 -19.08 10.52
CA GLN A 74 3.67 -18.46 11.72
C GLN A 74 2.99 -17.13 11.88
N ILE A 75 2.37 -16.92 13.01
CA ILE A 75 1.64 -15.69 13.19
C ILE A 75 2.43 -14.73 14.03
N ASP A 76 3.01 -13.73 13.38
CA ASP A 76 3.58 -12.61 14.09
C ASP A 76 2.65 -11.44 13.88
N ARG A 77 1.63 -11.37 14.71
CA ARG A 77 0.62 -10.34 14.59
C ARG A 77 1.18 -8.96 14.85
N GLY A 78 2.18 -8.88 15.73
CA GLY A 78 2.80 -7.59 16.02
C GLY A 78 3.53 -7.03 14.82
N THR A 79 4.31 -7.86 14.13
CA THR A 79 5.04 -7.43 12.95
C THR A 79 4.10 -7.00 11.84
N ASN A 80 3.06 -7.81 11.57
CA ASN A 80 2.11 -7.47 10.51
C ASN A 80 1.31 -6.23 10.86
N ALA A 81 0.91 -6.07 12.12
CA ALA A 81 0.18 -4.88 12.53
C ALA A 81 1.04 -3.62 12.39
N ARG A 82 2.31 -3.70 12.76
CA ARG A 82 3.22 -2.57 12.61
C ARG A 82 3.42 -2.22 11.14
N ARG A 83 3.54 -3.24 10.28
CA ARG A 83 3.69 -3.03 8.84
C ARG A 83 2.49 -2.28 8.29
N ILE A 84 1.29 -2.71 8.65
CA ILE A 84 0.07 -2.07 8.20
C ILE A 84 0.00 -0.63 8.67
N ARG A 85 0.23 -0.38 9.95
CA ARG A 85 0.17 0.98 10.49
C ARG A 85 1.21 1.88 9.85
N GLY A 86 2.43 1.38 9.69
CA GLY A 86 3.50 2.16 9.09
C GLY A 86 3.22 2.50 7.64
N TRP A 87 2.75 1.53 6.88
CA TRP A 87 2.45 1.74 5.48
C TRP A 87 1.31 2.74 5.29
N LEU A 88 0.24 2.58 6.06
CA LEU A 88 -0.89 3.50 5.97
C LEU A 88 -0.50 4.91 6.40
N ALA A 89 0.35 5.03 7.42
CA ALA A 89 0.82 6.34 7.85
C ALA A 89 1.67 7.00 6.77
N ASP A 90 2.52 6.24 6.10
CA ASP A 90 3.34 6.79 5.03
C ASP A 90 2.50 7.20 3.83
N LEU A 91 1.47 6.41 3.52
CA LEU A 91 0.56 6.77 2.44
C LEU A 91 -0.17 8.08 2.76
N ARG A 92 -0.64 8.19 3.99
CA ARG A 92 -1.33 9.39 4.42
C ARG A 92 -0.44 10.62 4.34
N ALA A 93 0.85 10.46 4.59
CA ALA A 93 1.78 11.58 4.59
C ALA A 93 2.20 12.01 3.18
N ARG A 94 1.86 11.25 2.16
CA ARG A 94 2.22 11.63 0.80
C ARG A 94 1.43 12.85 0.35
N PRO A 95 2.05 13.71 -0.49
CA PRO A 95 1.34 14.89 -1.00
C PRO A 95 0.11 14.47 -1.78
N ALA A 96 -0.92 15.24 -1.62
CA ALA A 96 -2.17 14.99 -2.32
C ALA A 96 -2.04 15.09 -3.81
N HIS A 97 -0.98 15.74 -4.39
CA HIS A 97 -0.87 15.95 -5.78
C HIS A 97 0.38 15.36 -6.27
N PRO A 98 0.26 14.40 -7.03
CA PRO A 98 1.41 13.69 -7.49
C PRO A 98 2.24 14.42 -8.48
N GLU A 99 2.03 15.46 -8.88
CA GLU A 99 2.80 16.05 -9.80
C GLU A 99 3.77 16.62 -9.60
N PRO A 100 4.03 16.55 -9.75
CA PRO A 100 4.72 16.87 -9.84
C PRO A 100 5.64 17.10 -10.15
N LEU A 101 5.70 16.93 -10.02
CA LEU A 101 6.54 17.14 -10.23
C LEU A 101 7.13 17.34 -11.15
N THR A 102 6.85 17.16 -11.58
CA THR A 102 7.30 17.34 -12.43
C THR A 102 7.82 18.28 -12.68
N GLY A 103 7.86 18.53 -12.73
CA GLY A 103 8.34 19.30 -12.89
C GLY A 103 8.73 19.94 -12.49
N SER A 104 8.58 19.95 -12.28
CA SER A 104 8.95 20.46 -11.92
C SER A 104 9.62 20.87 -11.77
N PRO A 105 9.92 21.35 -11.74
CA PRO A 105 10.50 21.84 -11.69
C PRO A 105 11.04 22.15 -11.61
N PRO A 106 11.13 22.27 -11.63
CA PRO A 106 11.83 22.78 -11.70
C PRO A 106 12.41 23.26 -11.44
#